data_def47023b3f50f43315ee4a0e8b344ab
#
_entry.id   def47023b3f50f43315ee4a0e8b344ab
#
_cell.length_a   1.000
_cell.length_b   1.000
_cell.length_c   1.000
_cell.angle_alpha   90.00
_cell.angle_beta   90.00
_cell.angle_gamma   90.00
#
_symmetry.space_group_name_H-M   'P 1'
#
loop_
_entity.id
_entity.type
_entity.pdbx_description
1 polymer ?
#
loop_
_entity_poly.entity_id
_entity_poly.type
_entity_poly.pdbx_seq_one_letter_code
_entity_poly.pdbx_strand_id
1 'polypeptide(L)'
;MNILFTKYGTAIVVLLLLSTIFIGCENPVSPVVQMYEEFNLRVGEEASVNGEDLYIKFISVPEDSRCPLEFRCFWSGNAEVVISIRKNSNREIKDSLNTHIDPRGLEYLDYKISLIKLEPYPHRDEWIPQASYIATFLIEGNSNK
;
A
#
# COMPACT_ATOMS: atom_id res chain seq x y z
N MET A 1 -38.46 29.34 41.17
CA MET A 1 -38.59 28.66 39.84
C MET A 1 -37.29 28.62 39.03
N ASN A 2 -36.13 28.91 39.61
CA ASN A 2 -34.85 28.97 38.88
C ASN A 2 -33.83 27.89 39.24
N ILE A 3 -34.11 26.97 40.18
CA ILE A 3 -33.14 25.98 40.64
C ILE A 3 -33.26 24.63 39.84
N LEU A 4 -34.41 24.38 39.24
CA LEU A 4 -34.64 23.19 38.45
C LEU A 4 -33.99 23.23 37.05
N PHE A 5 -33.91 24.42 36.43
CA PHE A 5 -33.29 24.59 35.10
C PHE A 5 -31.78 24.40 35.10
N THR A 6 -31.10 24.71 36.22
CA THR A 6 -29.65 24.56 36.33
C THR A 6 -29.20 23.09 36.47
N LYS A 7 -30.00 22.24 37.12
CA LYS A 7 -29.66 20.81 37.31
C LYS A 7 -29.81 19.98 36.04
N TYR A 8 -30.80 20.32 35.19
CA TYR A 8 -31.00 19.59 33.92
C TYR A 8 -30.09 20.14 32.80
N GLY A 9 -29.73 21.41 32.82
CA GLY A 9 -28.81 22.00 31.86
C GLY A 9 -27.40 21.39 31.93
N THR A 10 -26.88 21.19 33.14
CA THR A 10 -25.56 20.56 33.31
C THR A 10 -25.57 19.06 32.92
N ALA A 11 -26.66 18.35 33.21
CA ALA A 11 -26.78 16.94 32.82
C ALA A 11 -26.86 16.75 31.28
N ILE A 12 -27.54 17.64 30.58
CA ILE A 12 -27.65 17.59 29.10
C ILE A 12 -26.31 17.96 28.46
N VAL A 13 -25.57 18.94 28.98
CA VAL A 13 -24.25 19.30 28.45
C VAL A 13 -23.23 18.17 28.66
N VAL A 14 -23.25 17.49 29.82
CA VAL A 14 -22.39 16.33 30.07
C VAL A 14 -22.74 15.16 29.17
N LEU A 15 -24.03 14.92 28.90
CA LEU A 15 -24.48 13.85 27.99
C LEU A 15 -24.06 14.13 26.53
N LEU A 16 -24.13 15.40 26.08
CA LEU A 16 -23.66 15.81 24.75
C LEU A 16 -22.15 15.73 24.59
N LEU A 17 -21.38 15.99 25.64
CA LEU A 17 -19.92 15.87 25.63
C LEU A 17 -19.44 14.41 25.61
N LEU A 18 -20.21 13.47 26.17
CA LEU A 18 -19.92 12.04 26.14
C LEU A 18 -20.20 11.38 24.78
N SER A 19 -21.04 11.99 23.94
CA SER A 19 -21.41 11.43 22.62
C SER A 19 -20.35 11.67 21.55
N THR A 20 -19.32 12.50 21.78
CA THR A 20 -18.30 12.84 20.77
C THR A 20 -17.05 11.96 20.81
N ILE A 21 -16.98 10.94 21.70
CA ILE A 21 -15.76 10.14 21.90
C ILE A 21 -15.73 8.86 21.01
N PHE A 22 -16.77 8.58 20.25
CA PHE A 22 -16.74 7.47 19.29
C PHE A 22 -16.24 7.91 17.90
N ILE A 23 -15.05 8.54 17.84
CA ILE A 23 -14.29 8.53 16.59
C ILE A 23 -13.67 7.13 16.53
N GLY A 24 -14.40 6.20 15.91
CA GLY A 24 -13.87 4.87 15.62
C GLY A 24 -12.62 5.03 14.77
N CYS A 25 -11.46 4.60 15.26
CA CYS A 25 -10.33 4.28 14.41
C CYS A 25 -10.78 3.12 13.52
N GLU A 26 -11.26 3.41 12.32
CA GLU A 26 -11.40 2.40 11.30
C GLU A 26 -9.97 1.95 10.99
N ASN A 27 -9.61 0.74 11.44
CA ASN A 27 -8.42 0.09 10.96
C ASN A 27 -8.57 -0.04 9.43
N PRO A 28 -7.60 0.43 8.64
CA PRO A 28 -7.68 0.26 7.19
C PRO A 28 -7.81 -1.23 6.90
N VAL A 29 -8.95 -1.62 6.33
CA VAL A 29 -9.18 -3.01 5.91
C VAL A 29 -8.22 -3.27 4.77
N SER A 30 -7.25 -4.15 4.99
CA SER A 30 -6.32 -4.58 3.93
C SER A 30 -7.12 -5.19 2.77
N PRO A 31 -6.91 -4.76 1.53
CA PRO A 31 -7.60 -5.34 0.39
C PRO A 31 -7.30 -6.84 0.25
N VAL A 32 -8.34 -7.60 -0.11
CA VAL A 32 -8.21 -9.02 -0.47
C VAL A 32 -8.05 -9.12 -1.97
N VAL A 33 -6.93 -9.67 -2.43
CA VAL A 33 -6.58 -9.78 -3.85
C VAL A 33 -6.60 -11.23 -4.32
N GLN A 34 -6.73 -11.44 -5.63
CA GLN A 34 -6.75 -12.78 -6.23
C GLN A 34 -5.38 -13.11 -6.82
N MET A 35 -5.00 -14.40 -6.78
CA MET A 35 -3.88 -14.89 -7.58
C MET A 35 -4.23 -14.82 -9.07
N TYR A 36 -3.19 -14.62 -9.89
CA TYR A 36 -3.29 -14.53 -11.36
C TYR A 36 -4.08 -13.32 -11.88
N GLU A 37 -4.39 -12.34 -10.99
CA GLU A 37 -5.00 -11.06 -11.34
C GLU A 37 -4.08 -9.92 -10.91
N GLU A 38 -4.01 -8.88 -11.73
CA GLU A 38 -3.29 -7.66 -11.39
C GLU A 38 -4.03 -6.89 -10.31
N PHE A 39 -3.30 -6.37 -9.33
CA PHE A 39 -3.86 -5.53 -8.27
C PHE A 39 -2.94 -4.36 -7.95
N ASN A 40 -3.51 -3.31 -7.39
CA ASN A 40 -2.82 -2.07 -7.08
C ASN A 40 -2.64 -1.91 -5.56
N LEU A 41 -1.47 -1.45 -5.15
CA LEU A 41 -1.20 -0.98 -3.79
C LEU A 41 -0.61 0.43 -3.82
N ARG A 42 -1.02 1.25 -2.87
CA ARG A 42 -0.36 2.51 -2.54
C ARG A 42 0.80 2.26 -1.57
N VAL A 43 1.76 3.18 -1.52
CA VAL A 43 2.79 3.14 -0.48
C VAL A 43 2.14 3.10 0.90
N GLY A 44 2.56 2.11 1.69
CA GLY A 44 2.04 1.83 3.03
C GLY A 44 0.88 0.83 3.07
N GLU A 45 0.23 0.53 1.94
CA GLU A 45 -0.85 -0.46 1.89
C GLU A 45 -0.34 -1.89 1.91
N GLU A 46 -1.11 -2.77 2.55
CA GLU A 46 -0.90 -4.22 2.61
C GLU A 46 -2.13 -4.93 2.05
N ALA A 47 -1.93 -5.92 1.19
CA ALA A 47 -2.97 -6.81 0.70
C ALA A 47 -2.80 -8.22 1.25
N SER A 48 -3.92 -8.92 1.44
CA SER A 48 -3.97 -10.36 1.69
C SER A 48 -4.42 -11.09 0.43
N VAL A 49 -3.80 -12.22 0.13
CA VAL A 49 -4.18 -13.05 -1.02
C VAL A 49 -5.31 -14.00 -0.63
N ASN A 50 -6.38 -13.99 -1.42
CA ASN A 50 -7.58 -14.78 -1.14
C ASN A 50 -7.26 -16.30 -1.13
N GLY A 51 -7.70 -16.96 -0.05
CA GLY A 51 -7.46 -18.40 0.14
C GLY A 51 -6.04 -18.78 0.54
N GLU A 52 -5.14 -17.80 0.67
CA GLU A 52 -3.75 -17.98 1.07
C GLU A 52 -3.44 -17.10 2.28
N ASP A 53 -2.64 -17.61 3.22
CA ASP A 53 -2.14 -16.77 4.32
C ASP A 53 -0.91 -15.96 3.87
N LEU A 54 -0.96 -15.40 2.67
CA LEU A 54 0.07 -14.60 2.04
C LEU A 54 -0.31 -13.12 2.09
N TYR A 55 0.63 -12.30 2.54
CA TYR A 55 0.47 -10.84 2.66
C TYR A 55 1.60 -10.17 1.91
N ILE A 56 1.27 -9.14 1.15
CA ILE A 56 2.22 -8.27 0.46
C ILE A 56 1.96 -6.82 0.85
N LYS A 57 3.03 -6.09 1.18
CA LYS A 57 2.96 -4.66 1.50
C LYS A 57 3.89 -3.87 0.59
N PHE A 58 3.39 -2.78 0.03
CA PHE A 58 4.19 -1.80 -0.68
C PHE A 58 4.77 -0.80 0.33
N ILE A 59 6.10 -0.81 0.51
CA ILE A 59 6.76 -0.01 1.56
C ILE A 59 7.12 1.38 1.06
N SER A 60 7.87 1.48 -0.06
CA SER A 60 8.39 2.75 -0.54
C SER A 60 8.96 2.67 -1.96
N VAL A 61 9.22 3.82 -2.54
CA VAL A 61 10.03 4.02 -3.74
C VAL A 61 11.24 4.87 -3.33
N PRO A 62 12.35 4.25 -2.91
CA PRO A 62 13.53 5.00 -2.45
C PRO A 62 14.22 5.78 -3.57
N GLU A 63 14.16 5.27 -4.80
CA GLU A 63 14.77 5.87 -5.98
C GLU A 63 13.83 5.76 -7.19
N ASP A 64 13.63 6.89 -7.88
CA ASP A 64 12.93 6.96 -9.15
C ASP A 64 13.72 7.85 -10.13
N SER A 65 14.44 7.20 -11.02
CA SER A 65 15.22 7.82 -12.09
C SER A 65 14.67 7.55 -13.48
N ARG A 66 13.35 7.21 -13.57
CA ARG A 66 12.67 7.02 -14.85
C ARG A 66 12.72 8.29 -15.69
N CYS A 67 12.86 8.12 -17.00
CA CYS A 67 12.90 9.26 -17.91
C CYS A 67 11.58 10.01 -17.90
N PRO A 68 11.53 11.31 -17.56
CA PRO A 68 10.27 12.06 -17.58
C PRO A 68 9.60 12.03 -18.96
N LEU A 69 8.27 12.05 -18.99
CA LEU A 69 7.48 11.87 -20.22
C LEU A 69 7.80 12.89 -21.32
N GLU A 70 8.22 14.09 -20.94
CA GLU A 70 8.54 15.18 -21.87
C GLU A 70 9.91 15.06 -22.52
N PHE A 71 10.74 14.13 -22.05
CA PHE A 71 12.10 13.95 -22.53
C PHE A 71 12.25 12.71 -23.42
N ARG A 72 13.24 12.77 -24.31
CA ARG A 72 13.78 11.59 -25.01
C ARG A 72 15.13 11.26 -24.42
N CYS A 73 15.13 10.46 -23.36
CA CYS A 73 16.37 10.03 -22.72
C CYS A 73 17.05 8.94 -23.55
N PHE A 74 18.36 8.82 -23.39
CA PHE A 74 19.13 7.76 -24.04
C PHE A 74 18.75 6.37 -23.51
N TRP A 75 18.33 6.29 -22.25
CA TRP A 75 17.79 5.08 -21.63
C TRP A 75 16.54 5.40 -20.78
N SER A 76 15.73 4.38 -20.51
CA SER A 76 14.40 4.56 -19.87
C SER A 76 14.46 5.01 -18.42
N GLY A 77 15.62 4.85 -17.76
CA GLY A 77 15.74 5.01 -16.32
C GLY A 77 15.10 3.83 -15.56
N ASN A 78 15.07 3.94 -14.24
CA ASN A 78 14.53 2.90 -13.37
C ASN A 78 13.88 3.52 -12.14
N ALA A 79 12.90 2.82 -11.55
CA ALA A 79 12.45 3.08 -10.20
C ALA A 79 12.54 1.79 -9.38
N GLU A 80 13.02 1.92 -8.14
CA GLU A 80 13.09 0.85 -7.15
C GLU A 80 11.83 0.83 -6.29
N VAL A 81 11.17 -0.31 -6.22
CA VAL A 81 9.94 -0.54 -5.45
C VAL A 81 10.24 -1.51 -4.32
N VAL A 82 10.24 -1.03 -3.08
CA VAL A 82 10.47 -1.86 -1.90
C VAL A 82 9.15 -2.44 -1.43
N ILE A 83 9.13 -3.77 -1.27
CA ILE A 83 7.98 -4.51 -0.74
C ILE A 83 8.38 -5.35 0.47
N SER A 84 7.40 -5.72 1.29
CA SER A 84 7.55 -6.82 2.23
C SER A 84 6.53 -7.91 1.95
N ILE A 85 6.93 -9.15 2.23
CA ILE A 85 6.13 -10.34 2.01
C ILE A 85 6.19 -11.21 3.25
N ARG A 86 5.04 -11.75 3.63
CA ARG A 86 4.89 -12.67 4.75
C ARG A 86 3.87 -13.74 4.42
N LYS A 87 4.18 -15.01 4.71
CA LYS A 87 3.23 -16.12 4.65
C LYS A 87 3.09 -16.76 6.02
N ASN A 88 1.84 -16.89 6.51
CA ASN A 88 1.52 -17.42 7.84
C ASN A 88 2.31 -16.69 8.95
N SER A 89 2.82 -17.45 9.90
CA SER A 89 3.69 -16.98 10.98
C SER A 89 5.18 -16.93 10.58
N ASN A 90 5.51 -17.10 9.29
CA ASN A 90 6.88 -17.02 8.82
C ASN A 90 7.44 -15.60 8.98
N ARG A 91 8.75 -15.51 9.04
CA ARG A 91 9.43 -14.20 9.10
C ARG A 91 9.07 -13.38 7.85
N GLU A 92 8.67 -12.15 8.10
CA GLU A 92 8.54 -11.14 7.04
C GLU A 92 9.90 -10.92 6.37
N ILE A 93 9.92 -10.95 5.05
CA ILE A 93 11.08 -10.57 4.24
C ILE A 93 10.80 -9.23 3.56
N LYS A 94 11.86 -8.45 3.34
CA LYS A 94 11.82 -7.24 2.52
C LYS A 94 12.72 -7.43 1.33
N ASP A 95 12.26 -6.98 0.17
CA ASP A 95 13.02 -7.06 -1.07
C ASP A 95 12.65 -5.89 -1.99
N SER A 96 13.45 -5.69 -3.04
CA SER A 96 13.29 -4.61 -3.99
C SER A 96 13.01 -5.15 -5.39
N LEU A 97 12.01 -4.55 -6.05
CA LEU A 97 11.67 -4.80 -7.44
C LEU A 97 11.95 -3.54 -8.26
N ASN A 98 12.21 -3.71 -9.55
CA ASN A 98 12.58 -2.62 -10.43
C ASN A 98 11.61 -2.49 -11.61
N THR A 99 11.45 -1.28 -12.13
CA THR A 99 10.57 -1.04 -13.28
C THR A 99 11.18 -1.45 -14.61
N HIS A 100 12.50 -1.28 -14.80
CA HIS A 100 13.17 -1.48 -16.09
C HIS A 100 14.40 -2.38 -16.07
N ILE A 101 14.96 -2.64 -14.89
CA ILE A 101 16.10 -3.56 -14.72
C ILE A 101 15.69 -4.76 -13.86
N ASP A 102 16.44 -5.83 -13.88
CA ASP A 102 16.18 -6.96 -12.98
C ASP A 102 16.70 -6.67 -11.55
N PRO A 103 16.04 -7.26 -10.52
CA PRO A 103 14.84 -8.07 -10.61
C PRO A 103 13.56 -7.23 -10.76
N ARG A 104 12.69 -7.60 -11.70
CA ARG A 104 11.33 -7.06 -11.86
C ARG A 104 10.28 -7.89 -11.13
N GLY A 105 10.68 -8.99 -10.58
CA GLY A 105 9.88 -9.90 -9.77
C GLY A 105 10.79 -10.70 -8.85
N LEU A 106 10.19 -11.33 -7.87
CA LEU A 106 10.89 -12.21 -6.93
C LEU A 106 10.12 -13.52 -6.73
N GLU A 107 10.85 -14.55 -6.36
CA GLU A 107 10.28 -15.82 -5.93
C GLU A 107 10.28 -15.89 -4.39
N TYR A 108 9.13 -16.20 -3.83
CA TYR A 108 8.96 -16.40 -2.40
C TYR A 108 8.17 -17.66 -2.13
N LEU A 109 8.81 -18.67 -1.59
CA LEU A 109 8.24 -20.01 -1.43
C LEU A 109 7.70 -20.56 -2.77
N ASP A 110 6.42 -20.90 -2.81
CA ASP A 110 5.73 -21.41 -4.00
C ASP A 110 5.06 -20.27 -4.82
N TYR A 111 5.50 -19.02 -4.66
CA TYR A 111 4.91 -17.85 -5.34
C TYR A 111 5.97 -17.09 -6.12
N LYS A 112 5.52 -16.54 -7.24
CA LYS A 112 6.23 -15.52 -8.00
C LYS A 112 5.46 -14.21 -7.90
N ILE A 113 6.10 -13.16 -7.43
CA ILE A 113 5.55 -11.81 -7.33
C ILE A 113 6.23 -10.95 -8.37
N SER A 114 5.46 -10.33 -9.26
CA SER A 114 5.96 -9.49 -10.35
C SER A 114 5.46 -8.06 -10.20
N LEU A 115 6.36 -7.09 -10.41
CA LEU A 115 6.02 -5.69 -10.56
C LEU A 115 5.63 -5.44 -12.03
N ILE A 116 4.39 -5.06 -12.26
CA ILE A 116 3.85 -4.81 -13.60
C ILE A 116 4.02 -3.33 -13.97
N LYS A 117 3.67 -2.42 -13.02
CA LYS A 117 3.64 -0.98 -13.28
C LYS A 117 3.87 -0.20 -11.99
N LEU A 118 4.41 1.02 -12.14
CA LEU A 118 4.50 2.02 -11.08
C LEU A 118 4.00 3.37 -11.59
N GLU A 119 3.01 3.92 -10.92
CA GLU A 119 2.41 5.23 -11.20
C GLU A 119 2.56 6.17 -9.97
N PRO A 120 2.55 7.52 -10.15
CA PRO A 120 2.56 8.19 -11.44
C PRO A 120 3.91 8.05 -12.14
N TYR A 121 3.91 8.26 -13.47
CA TYR A 121 5.15 8.38 -14.24
C TYR A 121 5.74 9.79 -14.02
N PRO A 122 7.07 9.95 -13.92
CA PRO A 122 7.66 11.26 -13.67
C PRO A 122 7.42 12.25 -14.81
N HIS A 123 7.18 13.50 -14.43
CA HIS A 123 7.11 14.65 -15.31
C HIS A 123 8.31 15.58 -15.03
N ARG A 124 8.61 16.49 -15.97
CA ARG A 124 9.68 17.46 -15.83
C ARG A 124 9.48 18.29 -14.57
N ASP A 125 10.56 18.44 -13.78
CA ASP A 125 10.62 19.32 -12.61
C ASP A 125 9.56 19.05 -11.53
N GLU A 126 8.89 17.87 -11.60
CA GLU A 126 7.87 17.46 -10.65
C GLU A 126 8.43 16.41 -9.69
N TRP A 127 8.39 16.73 -8.40
CA TRP A 127 8.70 15.75 -7.36
C TRP A 127 7.46 14.93 -7.02
N ILE A 128 7.60 13.61 -7.03
CA ILE A 128 6.51 12.69 -6.70
C ILE A 128 6.55 12.37 -5.20
N PRO A 129 5.52 12.78 -4.41
CA PRO A 129 5.43 12.40 -3.00
C PRO A 129 5.31 10.87 -2.84
N GLN A 130 5.94 10.29 -1.80
CA GLN A 130 5.87 8.84 -1.54
C GLN A 130 4.43 8.31 -1.51
N ALA A 131 3.52 9.04 -0.85
CA ALA A 131 2.11 8.65 -0.74
C ALA A 131 1.34 8.64 -2.07
N SER A 132 1.89 9.24 -3.14
CA SER A 132 1.27 9.30 -4.46
C SER A 132 1.57 8.06 -5.30
N TYR A 133 2.61 7.29 -4.95
CA TYR A 133 2.95 6.10 -5.73
C TYR A 133 1.91 4.99 -5.57
N ILE A 134 1.59 4.39 -6.71
CA ILE A 134 0.73 3.21 -6.84
C ILE A 134 1.49 2.19 -7.67
N ALA A 135 1.74 1.02 -7.10
CA ALA A 135 2.37 -0.09 -7.80
C ALA A 135 1.32 -1.14 -8.17
N THR A 136 1.39 -1.64 -9.39
CA THR A 136 0.59 -2.77 -9.87
C THR A 136 1.44 -4.03 -9.75
N PHE A 137 0.91 -5.03 -9.06
CA PHE A 137 1.55 -6.32 -8.87
C PHE A 137 0.72 -7.46 -9.47
N LEU A 138 1.40 -8.56 -9.76
CA LEU A 138 0.80 -9.85 -10.11
C LEU A 138 1.43 -10.93 -9.23
N ILE A 139 0.60 -11.78 -8.63
CA ILE A 139 1.04 -12.95 -7.86
C ILE A 139 0.61 -14.22 -8.59
N GLU A 140 1.56 -15.08 -8.86
CA GLU A 140 1.36 -16.38 -9.52
C GLU A 140 1.89 -17.50 -8.63
N GLY A 141 1.26 -18.68 -8.70
CA GLY A 141 1.81 -19.88 -8.09
C GLY A 141 3.02 -20.37 -8.92
N ASN A 142 4.12 -20.69 -8.24
CA ASN A 142 5.28 -21.28 -8.91
C ASN A 142 4.99 -22.75 -9.23
N SER A 143 4.78 -23.08 -10.50
CA SER A 143 4.40 -24.42 -10.98
C SER A 143 5.58 -25.41 -11.06
N ASN A 144 6.71 -25.11 -10.42
CA ASN A 144 7.85 -26.01 -10.35
C ASN A 144 7.69 -27.01 -9.20
N LYS A 145 6.75 -27.94 -9.36
CA LYS A 145 6.71 -29.20 -8.61
C LYS A 145 6.73 -30.37 -9.55
#